data_60f0cc55c1da175250722010ea226efd
#
_entry.id   60f0cc55c1da175250722010ea226efd
#
_cell.length_a   1.000
_cell.length_b   1.000
_cell.length_c   1.000
_cell.angle_alpha   90.00
_cell.angle_beta   90.00
_cell.angle_gamma   90.00
#
_symmetry.space_group_name_H-M   'P 1'
#
loop_
_entity.id
_entity.type
_entity.pdbx_description
1 polymer ?
#
loop_
_entity_poly.entity_id
_entity_poly.type
_entity_poly.pdbx_seq_one_letter_code
_entity_poly.pdbx_strand_id
1 'polypeptide(L)'
;LAQNGYKPLIIERGKKVEERRKDVQKFWDEGILNENSNVQFGEGGAGTFSDGKLNTQIKDKEGRKQKVLEIFVQNGAPKEILYENKPHIGTDLLRKVIPNIRNQIIKMGGKFEFETKLEDIITKENKLDQIKINGKYIPCKTLILAIGHSSRDTFEMLSEKINIASKPFAIGVRIQHPQKLINESQYGKNTNLKPASYKLTYKAKNKGVYTFCM
;
A
#
# COMPACT_ATOMS: atom_id res chain seq x y z
N LEU A 1 3.66 -15.44 5.57
CA LEU A 1 4.69 -16.39 5.13
C LEU A 1 5.70 -16.64 6.24
N ALA A 2 6.45 -15.64 6.73
CA ALA A 2 7.48 -15.82 7.76
C ALA A 2 6.92 -16.45 9.05
N GLN A 3 5.75 -16.02 9.52
CA GLN A 3 5.05 -16.63 10.67
C GLN A 3 4.69 -18.11 10.48
N ASN A 4 4.63 -18.58 9.23
CA ASN A 4 4.37 -19.98 8.88
C ASN A 4 5.64 -20.74 8.49
N GLY A 5 6.83 -20.28 8.90
CA GLY A 5 8.10 -20.96 8.71
C GLY A 5 8.74 -20.80 7.32
N TYR A 6 8.14 -20.04 6.40
CA TYR A 6 8.77 -19.74 5.13
C TYR A 6 9.85 -18.66 5.30
N LYS A 7 10.84 -18.68 4.43
CA LYS A 7 11.93 -17.69 4.40
C LYS A 7 11.81 -16.81 3.15
N PRO A 8 10.90 -15.83 3.12
CA PRO A 8 10.69 -14.98 1.94
C PRO A 8 11.90 -14.08 1.70
N LEU A 9 12.27 -13.91 0.44
CA LEU A 9 13.07 -12.78 -0.03
C LEU A 9 12.09 -11.68 -0.49
N ILE A 10 12.15 -10.53 0.14
CA ILE A 10 11.37 -9.35 -0.21
C ILE A 10 12.29 -8.40 -0.96
N ILE A 11 11.98 -8.11 -2.22
CA ILE A 11 12.68 -7.12 -3.03
C ILE A 11 11.81 -5.86 -3.12
N GLU A 12 12.43 -4.70 -2.96
CA GLU A 12 11.79 -3.39 -3.06
C GLU A 12 12.66 -2.47 -3.92
N ARG A 13 12.05 -1.86 -4.96
CA ARG A 13 12.79 -0.99 -5.87
C ARG A 13 13.33 0.26 -5.18
N GLY A 14 12.60 0.77 -4.20
CA GLY A 14 13.00 1.96 -3.47
C GLY A 14 13.80 1.65 -2.21
N LYS A 15 14.03 2.69 -1.43
CA LYS A 15 14.83 2.63 -0.21
C LYS A 15 14.00 2.20 0.99
N LYS A 16 14.70 1.87 2.08
CA LYS A 16 14.10 1.73 3.42
C LYS A 16 13.35 2.99 3.82
N VAL A 17 12.32 2.85 4.63
CA VAL A 17 11.45 3.98 5.00
C VAL A 17 12.21 5.15 5.63
N GLU A 18 13.27 4.88 6.37
CA GLU A 18 14.11 5.89 7.01
C GLU A 18 14.88 6.76 5.99
N GLU A 19 15.36 6.14 4.92
CA GLU A 19 16.09 6.80 3.84
C GLU A 19 15.14 7.41 2.81
N ARG A 20 14.07 6.68 2.47
CA ARG A 20 13.00 7.12 1.57
C ARG A 20 12.40 8.46 1.99
N ARG A 21 12.31 8.72 3.29
CA ARG A 21 11.84 9.99 3.83
C ARG A 21 12.62 11.18 3.28
N LYS A 22 13.93 11.04 3.10
CA LYS A 22 14.79 12.12 2.55
C LYS A 22 14.45 12.39 1.08
N ASP A 23 14.23 11.33 0.28
CA ASP A 23 13.88 11.48 -1.12
C ASP A 23 12.50 12.15 -1.27
N VAL A 24 11.53 11.75 -0.44
CA VAL A 24 10.19 12.35 -0.43
C VAL A 24 10.24 13.82 0.00
N GLN A 25 11.01 14.15 1.04
CA GLN A 25 11.18 15.53 1.49
C GLN A 25 11.82 16.39 0.40
N LYS A 26 12.87 15.90 -0.22
CA LYS A 26 13.56 16.59 -1.33
C LYS A 26 12.62 16.87 -2.50
N PHE A 27 11.74 15.93 -2.82
CA PHE A 27 10.73 16.15 -3.85
C PHE A 27 9.75 17.25 -3.48
N TRP A 28 9.29 17.31 -2.22
CA TRP A 28 8.36 18.36 -1.78
C TRP A 28 8.99 19.74 -1.68
N ASP A 29 10.24 19.83 -1.24
CA ASP A 29 10.92 21.10 -1.04
C ASP A 29 11.55 21.66 -2.32
N GLU A 30 12.11 20.79 -3.16
CA GLU A 30 12.95 21.16 -4.30
C GLU A 30 12.35 20.74 -5.65
N GLY A 31 11.30 19.94 -5.68
CA GLY A 31 10.73 19.36 -6.91
C GLY A 31 11.59 18.26 -7.55
N ILE A 32 12.61 17.76 -6.84
CA ILE A 32 13.53 16.74 -7.36
C ILE A 32 12.97 15.34 -7.07
N LEU A 33 12.48 14.68 -8.12
CA LEU A 33 11.92 13.33 -8.03
C LEU A 33 13.01 12.28 -8.16
N ASN A 34 13.07 11.35 -7.20
CA ASN A 34 13.76 10.08 -7.36
C ASN A 34 12.75 9.04 -7.92
N GLU A 35 12.95 8.59 -9.16
CA GLU A 35 12.00 7.69 -9.85
C GLU A 35 11.82 6.34 -9.15
N ASN A 36 12.82 5.86 -8.43
CA ASN A 36 12.79 4.58 -7.75
C ASN A 36 12.45 4.68 -6.25
N SER A 37 12.57 5.88 -5.63
CA SER A 37 12.31 6.08 -4.20
C SER A 37 11.58 7.40 -3.98
N ASN A 38 10.26 7.34 -3.76
CA ASN A 38 9.38 8.51 -3.70
C ASN A 38 8.11 8.20 -2.90
N VAL A 39 7.03 9.01 -3.06
CA VAL A 39 5.74 8.76 -2.37
C VAL A 39 5.02 7.48 -2.82
N GLN A 40 5.41 6.87 -3.92
CA GLN A 40 4.79 5.65 -4.45
C GLN A 40 5.66 4.41 -4.26
N PHE A 41 6.96 4.54 -4.44
CA PHE A 41 7.94 3.46 -4.36
C PHE A 41 8.81 3.58 -3.11
N GLY A 42 9.17 2.44 -2.58
CA GLY A 42 9.94 2.29 -1.36
C GLY A 42 9.18 1.56 -0.26
N GLU A 43 9.88 1.18 0.77
CA GLU A 43 9.34 0.39 1.87
C GLU A 43 8.05 0.97 2.46
N GLY A 44 7.07 0.10 2.66
CA GLY A 44 5.74 0.46 3.16
C GLY A 44 4.77 0.98 2.09
N GLY A 45 5.21 1.14 0.83
CA GLY A 45 4.37 1.56 -0.29
C GLY A 45 3.82 2.98 -0.16
N ALA A 46 2.85 3.32 -1.01
CA ALA A 46 2.26 4.67 -1.06
C ALA A 46 1.54 5.10 0.23
N GLY A 47 1.00 4.14 0.99
CA GLY A 47 0.31 4.40 2.27
C GLY A 47 1.19 5.07 3.32
N THR A 48 2.50 4.85 3.30
CA THR A 48 3.44 5.38 4.30
C THR A 48 3.57 6.90 4.26
N PHE A 49 3.32 7.52 3.12
CA PHE A 49 3.41 8.98 2.91
C PHE A 49 2.08 9.61 2.49
N SER A 50 0.98 8.91 2.73
CA SER A 50 -0.39 9.39 2.61
C SER A 50 -1.06 9.38 3.99
N ASP A 51 -2.38 9.52 4.08
CA ASP A 51 -3.12 9.54 5.36
C ASP A 51 -3.05 8.22 6.14
N GLY A 52 -2.48 7.15 5.56
CA GLY A 52 -2.44 5.84 6.22
C GLY A 52 -3.80 5.20 6.44
N LYS A 53 -4.76 5.49 5.58
CA LYS A 53 -6.11 4.91 5.64
C LYS A 53 -6.08 3.41 5.36
N LEU A 54 -6.73 2.64 6.21
CA LEU A 54 -6.83 1.19 6.12
C LEU A 54 -8.22 0.73 5.66
N ASN A 55 -8.94 1.60 4.96
CA ASN A 55 -10.29 1.30 4.50
C ASN A 55 -10.28 0.36 3.30
N THR A 56 -11.19 -0.59 3.31
CA THR A 56 -11.47 -1.47 2.18
C THR A 56 -12.97 -1.66 2.02
N GLN A 57 -13.43 -1.84 0.79
CA GLN A 57 -14.82 -2.21 0.48
C GLN A 57 -15.01 -3.72 0.37
N ILE A 58 -13.95 -4.51 0.54
CA ILE A 58 -14.01 -5.97 0.47
C ILE A 58 -14.73 -6.49 1.73
N LYS A 59 -15.74 -7.35 1.53
CA LYS A 59 -16.37 -8.11 2.63
C LYS A 59 -15.37 -9.15 3.12
N ASP A 60 -14.95 -8.99 4.37
CA ASP A 60 -13.94 -9.87 5.00
C ASP A 60 -14.60 -11.12 5.57
N LYS A 61 -14.95 -12.06 4.69
CA LYS A 61 -15.60 -13.33 5.07
C LYS A 61 -14.69 -14.28 5.85
N GLU A 62 -13.38 -14.11 5.73
CA GLU A 62 -12.37 -15.05 6.24
C GLU A 62 -11.47 -14.42 7.32
N GLY A 63 -11.79 -13.24 7.80
CA GLY A 63 -11.01 -12.54 8.84
C GLY A 63 -9.62 -12.07 8.39
N ARG A 64 -9.35 -12.00 7.09
CA ARG A 64 -8.03 -11.61 6.57
C ARG A 64 -7.70 -10.15 6.86
N LYS A 65 -8.68 -9.26 6.76
CA LYS A 65 -8.53 -7.86 7.14
C LYS A 65 -8.20 -7.73 8.62
N GLN A 66 -8.96 -8.44 9.46
CA GLN A 66 -8.75 -8.44 10.91
C GLN A 66 -7.32 -8.90 11.24
N LYS A 67 -6.85 -9.98 10.62
CA LYS A 67 -5.48 -10.47 10.78
C LYS A 67 -4.41 -9.43 10.40
N VAL A 68 -4.63 -8.67 9.33
CA VAL A 68 -3.71 -7.59 8.92
C VAL A 68 -3.68 -6.48 9.97
N LEU A 69 -4.83 -6.05 10.48
CA LEU A 69 -4.91 -5.03 11.53
C LEU A 69 -4.22 -5.48 12.82
N GLU A 70 -4.38 -6.73 13.21
CA GLU A 70 -3.68 -7.33 14.35
C GLU A 70 -2.16 -7.29 14.18
N ILE A 71 -1.65 -7.59 12.99
CA ILE A 71 -0.21 -7.50 12.68
C ILE A 71 0.27 -6.04 12.84
N PHE A 72 -0.49 -5.06 12.38
CA PHE A 72 -0.14 -3.65 12.60
C PHE A 72 -0.10 -3.29 14.08
N VAL A 73 -1.10 -3.72 14.87
CA VAL A 73 -1.13 -3.47 16.33
C VAL A 73 0.03 -4.14 17.03
N GLN A 74 0.34 -5.39 16.70
CA GLN A 74 1.51 -6.11 17.24
C GLN A 74 2.84 -5.39 16.95
N ASN A 75 2.88 -4.56 15.91
CA ASN A 75 4.06 -3.79 15.51
C ASN A 75 3.98 -2.30 15.88
N GLY A 76 3.06 -1.93 16.77
CA GLY A 76 3.01 -0.60 17.37
C GLY A 76 1.94 0.35 16.81
N ALA A 77 1.00 -0.16 16.02
CA ALA A 77 -0.18 0.62 15.66
C ALA A 77 -1.17 0.73 16.84
N PRO A 78 -2.01 1.76 16.89
CA PRO A 78 -3.03 1.94 17.93
C PRO A 78 -4.04 0.78 17.91
N LYS A 79 -4.47 0.32 19.09
CA LYS A 79 -5.46 -0.77 19.21
C LYS A 79 -6.83 -0.39 18.65
N GLU A 80 -7.12 0.89 18.59
CA GLU A 80 -8.36 1.47 18.10
C GLU A 80 -8.67 1.04 16.66
N ILE A 81 -7.64 0.79 15.83
CA ILE A 81 -7.83 0.33 14.46
C ILE A 81 -8.54 -1.02 14.33
N LEU A 82 -8.58 -1.82 15.42
CA LEU A 82 -9.25 -3.13 15.41
C LEU A 82 -10.77 -3.00 15.44
N TYR A 83 -11.31 -1.92 15.98
CA TYR A 83 -12.77 -1.73 16.16
C TYR A 83 -13.31 -0.46 15.49
N GLU A 84 -12.47 0.45 15.07
CA GLU A 84 -12.94 1.63 14.32
C GLU A 84 -13.49 1.25 12.94
N ASN A 85 -14.62 1.86 12.57
CA ASN A 85 -15.27 1.59 11.28
C ASN A 85 -14.41 2.05 10.07
N LYS A 86 -13.67 3.14 10.24
CA LYS A 86 -12.76 3.70 9.24
C LYS A 86 -11.35 3.84 9.83
N PRO A 87 -10.65 2.72 10.06
CA PRO A 87 -9.36 2.78 10.72
C PRO A 87 -8.32 3.48 9.84
N HIS A 88 -7.49 4.28 10.46
CA HIS A 88 -6.31 4.86 9.82
C HIS A 88 -5.14 4.88 10.81
N ILE A 89 -3.95 4.79 10.27
CA ILE A 89 -2.71 4.95 11.01
C ILE A 89 -2.02 6.18 10.44
N GLY A 90 -1.81 7.21 11.26
CA GLY A 90 -1.11 8.41 10.82
C GLY A 90 0.27 8.10 10.25
N THR A 91 0.75 8.92 9.32
CA THR A 91 2.05 8.73 8.66
C THR A 91 3.21 8.61 9.65
N ASP A 92 3.16 9.35 10.76
CA ASP A 92 4.21 9.30 11.78
C ASP A 92 4.28 7.95 12.50
N LEU A 93 3.14 7.32 12.72
CA LEU A 93 3.08 5.98 13.31
C LEU A 93 3.45 4.91 12.31
N LEU A 94 3.01 5.01 11.05
CA LEU A 94 3.40 4.05 10.01
C LEU A 94 4.92 3.98 9.82
N ARG A 95 5.60 5.10 9.91
CA ARG A 95 7.08 5.15 9.86
C ARG A 95 7.77 4.38 10.99
N LYS A 96 7.06 4.07 12.08
CA LYS A 96 7.54 3.22 13.18
C LYS A 96 7.10 1.77 13.00
N VAL A 97 5.86 1.56 12.58
CA VAL A 97 5.27 0.22 12.39
C VAL A 97 5.98 -0.55 11.28
N ILE A 98 6.29 0.09 10.16
CA ILE A 98 6.90 -0.58 9.01
C ILE A 98 8.29 -1.17 9.33
N PRO A 99 9.24 -0.44 9.95
CA PRO A 99 10.50 -1.03 10.39
C PRO A 99 10.33 -2.17 11.39
N ASN A 100 9.34 -2.09 12.28
CA ASN A 100 9.07 -3.16 13.23
C ASN A 100 8.62 -4.44 12.52
N ILE A 101 7.74 -4.33 11.51
CA ILE A 101 7.33 -5.46 10.68
C ILE A 101 8.53 -6.05 9.92
N ARG A 102 9.37 -5.20 9.31
CA ARG A 102 10.61 -5.63 8.64
C ARG A 102 11.50 -6.43 9.60
N ASN A 103 11.77 -5.88 10.77
CA ASN A 103 12.62 -6.51 11.78
C ASN A 103 12.03 -7.83 12.27
N GLN A 104 10.71 -7.92 12.42
CA GLN A 104 10.02 -9.15 12.78
C GLN A 104 10.19 -10.21 11.69
N ILE A 105 10.04 -9.86 10.42
CA ILE A 105 10.24 -10.78 9.29
C ILE A 105 11.70 -11.27 9.24
N ILE A 106 12.67 -10.38 9.45
CA ILE A 106 14.10 -10.74 9.48
C ILE A 106 14.39 -11.71 10.62
N LYS A 107 13.85 -11.48 11.82
CA LYS A 107 13.99 -12.39 12.98
C LYS A 107 13.43 -13.79 12.69
N MET A 108 12.44 -13.90 11.82
CA MET A 108 11.86 -15.18 11.38
C MET A 108 12.60 -15.79 10.17
N GLY A 109 13.74 -15.22 9.75
CA GLY A 109 14.59 -15.74 8.68
C GLY A 109 14.25 -15.22 7.28
N GLY A 110 13.35 -14.25 7.14
CA GLY A 110 13.12 -13.53 5.89
C GLY A 110 14.27 -12.58 5.57
N LYS A 111 14.38 -12.19 4.30
CA LYS A 111 15.41 -11.27 3.82
C LYS A 111 14.77 -10.11 3.05
N PHE A 112 15.40 -8.94 3.10
CA PHE A 112 15.02 -7.76 2.34
C PHE A 112 16.18 -7.29 1.47
N GLU A 113 15.88 -7.00 0.21
CA GLU A 113 16.80 -6.32 -0.72
C GLU A 113 16.09 -5.04 -1.22
N PHE A 114 16.63 -3.91 -0.81
CA PHE A 114 16.18 -2.59 -1.22
C PHE A 114 16.95 -2.12 -2.45
N GLU A 115 16.45 -1.06 -3.10
CA GLU A 115 17.01 -0.54 -4.35
C GLU A 115 17.17 -1.65 -5.39
N THR A 116 16.23 -2.62 -5.34
CA THR A 116 16.23 -3.84 -6.13
C THR A 116 14.90 -3.99 -6.85
N LYS A 117 14.94 -3.92 -8.18
CA LYS A 117 13.78 -4.02 -9.05
C LYS A 117 13.71 -5.38 -9.72
N LEU A 118 12.49 -5.92 -9.87
CA LEU A 118 12.24 -7.04 -10.77
C LEU A 118 12.40 -6.57 -12.22
N GLU A 119 13.41 -7.10 -12.92
CA GLU A 119 13.76 -6.71 -14.28
C GLU A 119 13.20 -7.66 -15.34
N ASP A 120 13.07 -8.95 -15.02
CA ASP A 120 12.55 -9.97 -15.93
C ASP A 120 12.07 -11.21 -15.17
N ILE A 121 11.28 -12.04 -15.85
CA ILE A 121 10.90 -13.38 -15.43
C ILE A 121 11.16 -14.38 -16.55
N ILE A 122 11.66 -15.55 -16.20
CA ILE A 122 11.87 -16.67 -17.14
C ILE A 122 10.94 -17.81 -16.74
N THR A 123 10.22 -18.30 -17.73
CA THR A 123 9.34 -19.47 -17.60
C THR A 123 9.86 -20.64 -18.40
N LYS A 124 9.72 -21.86 -17.88
CA LYS A 124 9.94 -23.12 -18.57
C LYS A 124 8.70 -24.00 -18.39
N GLU A 125 8.20 -24.58 -19.45
CA GLU A 125 7.01 -25.44 -19.41
C GLU A 125 5.82 -24.80 -18.67
N ASN A 126 5.56 -23.51 -18.95
CA ASN A 126 4.53 -22.68 -18.31
C ASN A 126 4.68 -22.53 -16.78
N LYS A 127 5.86 -22.77 -16.23
CA LYS A 127 6.17 -22.56 -14.80
C LYS A 127 7.29 -21.54 -14.64
N LEU A 128 7.24 -20.77 -13.60
CA LEU A 128 8.31 -19.84 -13.25
C LEU A 128 9.58 -20.62 -12.92
N ASP A 129 10.70 -20.26 -13.56
CA ASP A 129 12.01 -20.90 -13.39
C ASP A 129 13.00 -19.92 -12.72
N GLN A 130 13.09 -18.69 -13.23
CA GLN A 130 14.02 -17.67 -12.74
C GLN A 130 13.37 -16.28 -12.75
N ILE A 131 13.94 -15.40 -11.96
CA ILE A 131 13.70 -13.95 -12.03
C ILE A 131 15.02 -13.23 -12.23
N LYS A 132 14.97 -12.05 -12.87
CA LYS A 132 16.14 -11.17 -13.02
C LYS A 132 16.03 -10.00 -12.07
N ILE A 133 17.04 -9.81 -11.23
CA ILE A 133 17.21 -8.67 -10.33
C ILE A 133 18.66 -8.20 -10.36
N ASN A 134 18.88 -6.89 -10.35
CA ASN A 134 20.22 -6.29 -10.39
C ASN A 134 21.12 -6.92 -11.48
N GLY A 135 20.58 -7.13 -12.69
CA GLY A 135 21.26 -7.71 -13.84
C GLY A 135 21.54 -9.22 -13.76
N LYS A 136 21.17 -9.91 -12.67
CA LYS A 136 21.43 -11.35 -12.44
C LYS A 136 20.15 -12.17 -12.44
N TYR A 137 20.20 -13.32 -13.09
CA TYR A 137 19.14 -14.33 -13.01
C TYR A 137 19.34 -15.20 -11.76
N ILE A 138 18.28 -15.34 -10.98
CA ILE A 138 18.26 -16.22 -9.80
C ILE A 138 17.09 -17.21 -9.91
N PRO A 139 17.27 -18.48 -9.48
CA PRO A 139 16.19 -19.47 -9.47
C PRO A 139 15.02 -18.99 -8.61
N CYS A 140 13.81 -19.10 -9.15
CA CYS A 140 12.59 -18.71 -8.44
C CYS A 140 11.41 -19.57 -8.89
N LYS A 141 10.83 -20.35 -7.97
CA LYS A 141 9.66 -21.20 -8.25
C LYS A 141 8.34 -20.53 -7.89
N THR A 142 8.36 -19.54 -7.01
CA THR A 142 7.15 -18.85 -6.54
C THR A 142 7.45 -17.37 -6.38
N LEU A 143 6.74 -16.55 -7.12
CA LEU A 143 6.83 -15.09 -7.08
C LEU A 143 5.48 -14.51 -6.68
N ILE A 144 5.48 -13.64 -5.68
CA ILE A 144 4.31 -12.85 -5.28
C ILE A 144 4.52 -11.42 -5.79
N LEU A 145 3.69 -11.01 -6.74
CA LEU A 145 3.71 -9.66 -7.29
C LEU A 145 2.83 -8.73 -6.44
N ALA A 146 3.48 -7.84 -5.70
CA ALA A 146 2.83 -6.81 -4.89
C ALA A 146 3.37 -5.41 -5.25
N ILE A 147 3.51 -5.14 -6.56
CA ILE A 147 4.25 -4.03 -7.16
C ILE A 147 3.52 -2.68 -7.11
N GLY A 148 2.26 -2.66 -6.67
CA GLY A 148 1.44 -1.45 -6.65
C GLY A 148 1.00 -0.99 -8.06
N HIS A 149 0.13 0.02 -8.09
CA HIS A 149 -0.49 0.50 -9.33
C HIS A 149 0.50 1.26 -10.24
N SER A 150 1.50 1.91 -9.68
CA SER A 150 2.36 2.84 -10.42
C SER A 150 3.55 2.20 -11.12
N SER A 151 3.78 0.90 -10.94
CA SER A 151 4.91 0.16 -11.54
C SER A 151 4.67 -0.16 -13.02
N ARG A 152 4.46 0.87 -13.86
CA ARG A 152 4.08 0.71 -15.28
C ARG A 152 5.12 -0.06 -16.06
N ASP A 153 6.39 0.25 -15.88
CA ASP A 153 7.52 -0.44 -16.49
C ASP A 153 7.57 -1.94 -16.15
N THR A 154 7.23 -2.31 -14.92
CA THR A 154 7.11 -3.72 -14.53
C THR A 154 5.89 -4.37 -15.16
N PHE A 155 4.75 -3.66 -15.27
CA PHE A 155 3.58 -4.17 -16.00
C PHE A 155 3.85 -4.36 -17.50
N GLU A 156 4.57 -3.44 -18.12
CA GLU A 156 4.98 -3.55 -19.52
C GLU A 156 5.82 -4.81 -19.75
N MET A 157 6.87 -5.01 -18.96
CA MET A 157 7.70 -6.22 -18.98
C MET A 157 6.88 -7.48 -18.75
N LEU A 158 5.98 -7.49 -17.77
CA LEU A 158 5.13 -8.65 -17.48
C LEU A 158 4.14 -8.95 -18.59
N SER A 159 3.61 -7.94 -19.31
CA SER A 159 2.65 -8.13 -20.40
C SER A 159 3.22 -8.89 -21.58
N GLU A 160 4.53 -8.88 -21.76
CA GLU A 160 5.24 -9.69 -22.77
C GLU A 160 5.40 -11.16 -22.36
N LYS A 161 5.23 -11.47 -21.09
CA LYS A 161 5.53 -12.80 -20.52
C LYS A 161 4.29 -13.55 -20.04
N ILE A 162 3.28 -12.83 -19.59
CA ILE A 162 2.05 -13.41 -19.04
C ILE A 162 0.82 -12.68 -19.56
N ASN A 163 -0.32 -13.35 -19.59
CA ASN A 163 -1.58 -12.73 -19.96
C ASN A 163 -2.06 -11.78 -18.87
N ILE A 164 -2.20 -10.51 -19.23
CA ILE A 164 -2.72 -9.46 -18.33
C ILE A 164 -4.06 -8.97 -18.89
N ALA A 165 -5.11 -9.05 -18.06
CA ALA A 165 -6.42 -8.50 -18.39
C ALA A 165 -6.59 -7.11 -17.74
N SER A 166 -7.05 -6.15 -18.54
CA SER A 166 -7.38 -4.82 -18.01
C SER A 166 -8.63 -4.88 -17.14
N LYS A 167 -8.67 -4.05 -16.10
CA LYS A 167 -9.87 -3.82 -15.28
C LYS A 167 -10.41 -2.41 -15.49
N PRO A 168 -11.73 -2.20 -15.36
CA PRO A 168 -12.29 -0.86 -15.32
C PRO A 168 -11.63 -0.05 -14.20
N PHE A 169 -11.38 1.22 -14.46
CA PHE A 169 -10.85 2.15 -13.48
C PHE A 169 -11.90 3.19 -13.10
N ALA A 170 -11.74 3.78 -11.92
CA ALA A 170 -12.55 4.91 -11.48
C ALA A 170 -11.76 6.20 -11.72
N ILE A 171 -12.42 7.21 -12.25
CA ILE A 171 -11.91 8.57 -12.37
C ILE A 171 -12.77 9.49 -11.53
N GLY A 172 -12.17 10.48 -10.89
CA GLY A 172 -12.89 11.41 -10.05
C GLY A 172 -12.15 12.73 -9.89
N VAL A 173 -12.79 13.62 -9.18
CA VAL A 173 -12.25 14.93 -8.79
C VAL A 173 -12.11 15.01 -7.28
N ARG A 174 -11.14 15.78 -6.81
CA ARG A 174 -11.04 16.11 -5.38
C ARG A 174 -11.93 17.31 -5.10
N ILE A 175 -12.79 17.19 -4.11
CA ILE A 175 -13.62 18.28 -3.60
C ILE A 175 -13.12 18.60 -2.20
N GLN A 176 -12.96 19.89 -1.90
CA GLN A 176 -12.61 20.39 -0.56
C GLN A 176 -13.72 21.26 -0.01
N HIS A 177 -13.97 21.14 1.27
CA HIS A 177 -14.92 21.96 2.02
C HIS A 177 -14.49 22.05 3.49
N PRO A 178 -14.94 23.07 4.24
CA PRO A 178 -14.67 23.15 5.67
C PRO A 178 -15.26 21.96 6.43
N GLN A 179 -14.48 21.34 7.32
CA GLN A 179 -14.94 20.24 8.18
C GLN A 179 -16.14 20.66 9.05
N LYS A 180 -16.18 21.94 9.47
CA LYS A 180 -17.29 22.50 10.23
C LYS A 180 -18.63 22.30 9.55
N LEU A 181 -18.71 22.51 8.22
CA LEU A 181 -19.94 22.29 7.43
C LEU A 181 -20.46 20.87 7.59
N ILE A 182 -19.58 19.89 7.53
CA ILE A 182 -19.94 18.49 7.65
C ILE A 182 -20.33 18.13 9.09
N ASN A 183 -19.56 18.61 10.09
CA ASN A 183 -19.89 18.41 11.49
C ASN A 183 -21.28 18.94 11.83
N GLU A 184 -21.58 20.17 11.44
CA GLU A 184 -22.89 20.80 11.70
C GLU A 184 -24.04 20.08 10.99
N SER A 185 -23.78 19.59 9.76
CA SER A 185 -24.78 18.83 8.99
C SER A 185 -25.07 17.46 9.62
N GLN A 186 -24.07 16.79 10.17
CA GLN A 186 -24.20 15.42 10.71
C GLN A 186 -24.57 15.39 12.19
N TYR A 187 -24.07 16.32 12.98
CA TYR A 187 -24.18 16.30 14.43
C TYR A 187 -24.92 17.50 15.03
N GLY A 188 -25.23 18.52 14.22
CA GLY A 188 -25.72 19.80 14.72
C GLY A 188 -24.60 20.69 15.26
N LYS A 189 -25.00 21.76 15.95
CA LYS A 189 -24.05 22.73 16.53
C LYS A 189 -23.55 22.26 17.92
N ASN A 190 -22.32 22.60 18.26
CA ASN A 190 -21.73 22.40 19.58
C ASN A 190 -21.53 20.92 20.01
N THR A 191 -20.89 20.11 19.20
CA THR A 191 -20.54 18.74 19.57
C THR A 191 -19.04 18.60 19.80
N ASN A 192 -18.66 17.82 20.83
CA ASN A 192 -17.27 17.40 21.11
C ASN A 192 -16.94 16.05 20.42
N LEU A 193 -17.63 15.72 19.35
CA LEU A 193 -17.41 14.48 18.62
C LEU A 193 -16.20 14.58 17.68
N LYS A 194 -15.62 13.43 17.33
CA LYS A 194 -14.61 13.35 16.27
C LYS A 194 -15.15 13.96 14.96
N PRO A 195 -14.26 14.41 14.04
CA PRO A 195 -14.68 14.94 12.75
C PRO A 195 -15.68 14.04 12.05
N ALA A 196 -16.80 14.59 11.61
CA ALA A 196 -17.83 13.86 10.90
C ALA A 196 -17.34 13.43 9.51
N SER A 197 -17.74 12.26 9.11
CA SER A 197 -17.52 11.74 7.75
C SER A 197 -18.87 11.51 7.06
N TYR A 198 -18.86 11.46 5.74
CA TYR A 198 -20.06 11.14 4.98
C TYR A 198 -19.77 10.13 3.86
N LYS A 199 -20.81 9.49 3.37
CA LYS A 199 -20.75 8.64 2.19
C LYS A 199 -21.98 8.90 1.34
N LEU A 200 -21.74 9.33 0.10
CA LEU A 200 -22.76 9.55 -0.90
C LEU A 200 -22.54 8.60 -2.06
N THR A 201 -23.62 8.11 -2.62
CA THR A 201 -23.60 7.28 -3.83
C THR A 201 -24.74 7.70 -4.74
N TYR A 202 -24.48 7.75 -6.02
CA TYR A 202 -25.49 8.03 -7.03
C TYR A 202 -25.29 7.10 -8.22
N LYS A 203 -26.36 6.55 -8.73
CA LYS A 203 -26.35 5.68 -9.91
C LYS A 203 -27.14 6.32 -11.03
N ALA A 204 -26.46 6.65 -12.12
CA ALA A 204 -27.06 7.20 -13.35
C ALA A 204 -26.87 6.21 -14.49
N LYS A 205 -27.95 5.71 -15.07
CA LYS A 205 -27.92 4.69 -16.13
C LYS A 205 -27.03 3.51 -15.71
N ASN A 206 -25.92 3.27 -16.44
CA ASN A 206 -24.98 2.17 -16.19
C ASN A 206 -23.71 2.63 -15.44
N LYS A 207 -23.64 3.85 -14.94
CA LYS A 207 -22.48 4.41 -14.24
C LYS A 207 -22.83 4.74 -12.78
N GLY A 208 -21.93 4.41 -11.88
CA GLY A 208 -22.05 4.76 -10.46
C GLY A 208 -21.05 5.87 -10.12
N VAL A 209 -21.48 6.83 -9.31
CA VAL A 209 -20.63 7.84 -8.70
C VAL A 209 -20.72 7.68 -7.19
N TYR A 210 -19.60 7.78 -6.51
CA TYR A 210 -19.54 7.64 -5.06
C TYR A 210 -18.44 8.49 -4.46
N THR A 211 -18.64 8.90 -3.21
CA THR A 211 -17.57 9.57 -2.45
C THR A 211 -16.54 8.55 -2.00
N PHE A 212 -15.27 8.93 -2.03
CA PHE A 212 -14.15 8.12 -1.62
C PHE A 212 -13.26 8.91 -0.66
N CYS A 213 -12.74 8.28 0.37
CA CYS A 213 -11.86 8.91 1.36
C CYS A 213 -12.48 10.07 2.15
N MET A 214 -13.76 9.98 2.51
CA MET A 214 -14.46 11.00 3.29
C MET A 214 -14.63 10.55 4.75
#